data_ee632d42e2603193664077dba60b0184
#
_entry.id   ee632d42e2603193664077dba60b0184
#
_cell.length_a   1.000
_cell.length_b   1.000
_cell.length_c   1.000
_cell.angle_alpha   90.00
_cell.angle_beta   90.00
_cell.angle_gamma   90.00
#
_symmetry.space_group_name_H-M   'P 1'
#
loop_
_entity.id
_entity.type
_entity.pdbx_description
1 polymer ?
#
loop_
_entity_poly.entity_id
_entity_poly.type
_entity_poly.pdbx_seq_one_letter_code
_entity_poly.pdbx_strand_id
1 'polypeptide(L)'
;AKRDAAKCDAAKCDAERIRMQNLVDWMKRRMDKCLPGMMISLSIQFFTLPLVAYYYYEIPVYAILLNIPVLALIPYVLGLAVFGSLTGQIAFLQPLSFALCRVCGWVLHGYRWLCDASLLLPGARMITGKPSEVRVVVYYGLLGAFYYVLWCGMKKKQRQMCTKGAQAEKQEWIRRRFGFGLGLVLVLLLTFLFVRGKPEFELDILDVGQGDAIYLCASDGTNFMIDGGSTDVKKVGTYRILPFLKAKAIRKVDYWFVSHTDEDHISGLVEVMESGYAVGTLVLAEAQKEDEKAYRLAELAQKNGIRVCYMKAGDVLGTRKEDVVNERNRAETFRIECLYPTNNNDSEDVNDRCLVLYYEDENFSAFFGGDISSEVEEQLVSAGKCRQTDVLKASHHGSKYSNSDVLLHALHPRLTIASAGKKNRYGHPSPEAIARVGESGSTFYSTIDYGRIRVRFVDGEMVAEPYRKCL
;
A
#
# COMPACT_ATOMS: atom_id res chain seq x y z
N ALA A 1 54.34 -26.10 39.81
CA ALA A 1 53.17 -25.21 39.87
C ALA A 1 52.94 -24.36 38.60
N LYS A 2 53.92 -23.53 38.11
CA LYS A 2 53.77 -22.73 36.88
C LYS A 2 53.66 -23.55 35.59
N ARG A 3 54.37 -24.68 35.46
CA ARG A 3 54.28 -25.59 34.31
C ARG A 3 52.96 -26.38 34.26
N ASP A 4 52.41 -26.68 35.40
CA ASP A 4 51.12 -27.44 35.49
C ASP A 4 49.93 -26.53 35.23
N ALA A 5 49.97 -25.27 35.64
CA ALA A 5 48.96 -24.26 35.27
C ALA A 5 48.95 -24.01 33.73
N ALA A 6 50.12 -23.86 33.09
CA ALA A 6 50.16 -23.67 31.64
C ALA A 6 49.66 -24.90 30.85
N LYS A 7 49.87 -26.13 31.35
CA LYS A 7 49.28 -27.35 30.75
C LYS A 7 47.77 -27.44 30.97
N CYS A 8 47.25 -26.94 32.06
CA CYS A 8 45.83 -26.92 32.35
C CYS A 8 45.10 -25.90 31.45
N ASP A 9 45.70 -24.74 31.21
CA ASP A 9 45.16 -23.71 30.31
C ASP A 9 45.21 -24.15 28.81
N ALA A 10 46.26 -24.83 28.40
CA ALA A 10 46.36 -25.41 27.04
C ALA A 10 45.29 -26.51 26.82
N ALA A 11 45.10 -27.40 27.82
CA ALA A 11 44.05 -28.44 27.74
C ALA A 11 42.64 -27.87 27.73
N LYS A 12 42.36 -26.77 28.45
CA LYS A 12 41.08 -26.04 28.37
C LYS A 12 40.86 -25.42 27.02
N CYS A 13 41.88 -24.78 26.46
CA CYS A 13 41.83 -24.15 25.14
C CYS A 13 41.58 -25.18 24.02
N ASP A 14 42.19 -26.36 24.09
CA ASP A 14 41.98 -27.46 23.16
C ASP A 14 40.57 -28.06 23.33
N ALA A 15 40.05 -28.18 24.52
CA ALA A 15 38.69 -28.66 24.79
C ALA A 15 37.64 -27.69 24.24
N GLU A 16 37.82 -26.39 24.39
CA GLU A 16 36.95 -25.36 23.79
C GLU A 16 37.01 -25.37 22.25
N ARG A 17 38.19 -25.54 21.68
CA ARG A 17 38.38 -25.66 20.24
C ARG A 17 37.67 -26.87 19.66
N ILE A 18 37.76 -28.03 20.30
CA ILE A 18 37.06 -29.26 19.91
C ILE A 18 35.54 -29.07 20.05
N ARG A 19 35.08 -28.40 21.12
CA ARG A 19 33.67 -28.11 21.33
C ARG A 19 33.11 -27.19 20.25
N MET A 20 33.84 -26.16 19.87
CA MET A 20 33.50 -25.22 18.79
C MET A 20 33.47 -25.94 17.44
N GLN A 21 34.44 -26.81 17.17
CA GLN A 21 34.52 -27.60 15.95
C GLN A 21 33.35 -28.59 15.81
N ASN A 22 33.02 -29.27 16.90
CA ASN A 22 31.84 -30.17 16.97
C ASN A 22 30.51 -29.41 16.78
N LEU A 23 30.41 -28.18 17.30
CA LEU A 23 29.25 -27.31 17.09
C LEU A 23 29.12 -26.89 15.62
N VAL A 24 30.24 -26.49 15.01
CA VAL A 24 30.29 -26.11 13.58
C VAL A 24 29.91 -27.29 12.68
N ASP A 25 30.45 -28.49 12.97
CA ASP A 25 30.12 -29.72 12.21
C ASP A 25 28.67 -30.16 12.40
N TRP A 26 28.11 -29.98 13.61
CA TRP A 26 26.69 -30.22 13.88
C TRP A 26 25.81 -29.23 13.10
N MET A 27 26.15 -27.94 13.14
CA MET A 27 25.45 -26.89 12.38
C MET A 27 25.50 -27.17 10.87
N LYS A 28 26.68 -27.55 10.35
CA LYS A 28 26.89 -27.88 8.93
C LYS A 28 26.01 -29.07 8.50
N ARG A 29 25.98 -30.15 9.28
CA ARG A 29 25.12 -31.33 9.03
C ARG A 29 23.62 -30.99 9.09
N ARG A 30 23.20 -30.05 9.98
CA ARG A 30 21.82 -29.57 10.04
C ARG A 30 21.48 -28.71 8.82
N MET A 31 22.37 -27.79 8.46
CA MET A 31 22.20 -26.97 7.27
C MET A 31 22.10 -27.80 5.99
N ASP A 32 22.94 -28.82 5.81
CA ASP A 32 22.90 -29.70 4.66
C ASP A 32 21.57 -30.46 4.53
N LYS A 33 20.91 -30.78 5.66
CA LYS A 33 19.57 -31.40 5.68
C LYS A 33 18.44 -30.40 5.35
N CYS A 34 18.60 -29.13 5.75
CA CYS A 34 17.57 -28.09 5.49
C CYS A 34 17.73 -27.48 4.07
N LEU A 35 18.92 -27.53 3.50
CA LEU A 35 19.23 -26.90 2.22
C LEU A 35 18.29 -27.32 1.06
N PRO A 36 17.94 -28.60 0.86
CA PRO A 36 16.99 -28.98 -0.18
C PRO A 36 15.60 -28.34 0.02
N GLY A 37 15.09 -28.32 1.25
CA GLY A 37 13.81 -27.69 1.57
C GLY A 37 13.83 -26.19 1.32
N MET A 38 14.92 -25.53 1.69
CA MET A 38 15.12 -24.09 1.40
C MET A 38 15.19 -23.81 -0.10
N MET A 39 15.86 -24.66 -0.87
CA MET A 39 15.95 -24.50 -2.33
C MET A 39 14.59 -24.68 -3.00
N ILE A 40 13.79 -25.64 -2.55
CA ILE A 40 12.41 -25.84 -3.04
C ILE A 40 11.56 -24.61 -2.67
N SER A 41 11.60 -24.16 -1.42
CA SER A 41 10.88 -22.97 -0.97
C SER A 41 11.26 -21.73 -1.77
N LEU A 42 12.55 -21.52 -2.00
CA LEU A 42 13.07 -20.40 -2.80
C LEU A 42 12.57 -20.48 -4.26
N SER A 43 12.59 -21.66 -4.85
CA SER A 43 12.07 -21.86 -6.22
C SER A 43 10.59 -21.55 -6.31
N ILE A 44 9.78 -22.03 -5.38
CA ILE A 44 8.36 -21.73 -5.30
C ILE A 44 8.16 -20.22 -5.19
N GLN A 45 8.93 -19.55 -4.30
CA GLN A 45 8.84 -18.12 -4.11
C GLN A 45 9.14 -17.34 -5.41
N PHE A 46 10.18 -17.70 -6.16
CA PHE A 46 10.49 -17.05 -7.43
C PHE A 46 9.40 -17.25 -8.47
N PHE A 47 8.77 -18.43 -8.52
CA PHE A 47 7.66 -18.68 -9.43
C PHE A 47 6.40 -17.91 -9.06
N THR A 48 6.08 -17.80 -7.77
CA THR A 48 4.83 -17.18 -7.30
C THR A 48 4.96 -15.66 -7.11
N LEU A 49 6.17 -15.14 -6.92
CA LEU A 49 6.43 -13.75 -6.54
C LEU A 49 5.82 -12.71 -7.50
N PRO A 50 5.90 -12.83 -8.85
CA PRO A 50 5.26 -11.85 -9.74
C PRO A 50 3.74 -11.85 -9.60
N LEU A 51 3.13 -13.02 -9.40
CA LEU A 51 1.68 -13.15 -9.20
C LEU A 51 1.27 -12.58 -7.85
N VAL A 52 2.02 -12.87 -6.79
CA VAL A 52 1.77 -12.29 -5.46
C VAL A 52 1.87 -10.77 -5.53
N ALA A 53 2.91 -10.22 -6.14
CA ALA A 53 3.06 -8.78 -6.32
C ALA A 53 1.95 -8.17 -7.20
N TYR A 54 1.49 -8.89 -8.23
CA TYR A 54 0.44 -8.41 -9.13
C TYR A 54 -0.94 -8.33 -8.46
N TYR A 55 -1.29 -9.31 -7.61
CA TYR A 55 -2.62 -9.39 -6.97
C TYR A 55 -2.68 -8.77 -5.57
N TYR A 56 -1.59 -8.84 -4.80
CA TYR A 56 -1.56 -8.37 -3.42
C TYR A 56 -0.74 -7.10 -3.22
N TYR A 57 0.09 -6.71 -4.22
CA TYR A 57 0.90 -5.49 -4.22
C TYR A 57 1.97 -5.42 -3.13
N GLU A 58 2.14 -6.50 -2.38
CA GLU A 58 3.12 -6.66 -1.31
C GLU A 58 3.69 -8.08 -1.30
N ILE A 59 4.88 -8.22 -0.73
CA ILE A 59 5.58 -9.49 -0.64
C ILE A 59 5.88 -9.79 0.83
N PRO A 60 5.51 -10.99 1.33
CA PRO A 60 5.91 -11.43 2.66
C PRO A 60 7.39 -11.83 2.65
N VAL A 61 8.25 -11.03 3.28
CA VAL A 61 9.72 -11.23 3.24
C VAL A 61 10.13 -12.55 3.91
N TYR A 62 9.46 -12.92 5.00
CA TYR A 62 9.77 -14.12 5.77
C TYR A 62 9.12 -15.41 5.25
N ALA A 63 8.38 -15.36 4.13
CA ALA A 63 7.69 -16.52 3.57
C ALA A 63 8.61 -17.71 3.29
N ILE A 64 9.87 -17.46 2.88
CA ILE A 64 10.87 -18.51 2.64
C ILE A 64 11.11 -19.34 3.91
N LEU A 65 11.23 -18.68 5.06
CA LEU A 65 11.44 -19.35 6.34
C LEU A 65 10.18 -20.03 6.85
N LEU A 66 9.02 -19.38 6.68
CA LEU A 66 7.72 -19.92 7.07
C LEU A 66 7.33 -21.16 6.24
N ASN A 67 7.73 -21.21 4.99
CA ASN A 67 7.44 -22.36 4.13
C ASN A 67 8.17 -23.66 4.58
N ILE A 68 9.29 -23.56 5.30
CA ILE A 68 10.03 -24.75 5.75
C ILE A 68 9.18 -25.66 6.64
N PRO A 69 8.63 -25.22 7.77
CA PRO A 69 7.76 -26.05 8.59
C PRO A 69 6.44 -26.38 7.89
N VAL A 70 5.90 -25.47 7.06
CA VAL A 70 4.66 -25.69 6.34
C VAL A 70 4.83 -26.85 5.34
N LEU A 71 5.84 -26.81 4.47
CA LEU A 71 6.10 -27.85 3.48
C LEU A 71 6.41 -29.21 4.12
N ALA A 72 7.09 -29.21 5.28
CA ALA A 72 7.40 -30.44 6.00
C ALA A 72 6.14 -31.14 6.56
N LEU A 73 5.13 -30.38 6.99
CA LEU A 73 3.95 -30.92 7.66
C LEU A 73 2.72 -31.03 6.75
N ILE A 74 2.69 -30.35 5.61
CA ILE A 74 1.55 -30.37 4.68
C ILE A 74 1.10 -31.79 4.26
N PRO A 75 2.01 -32.75 3.91
CA PRO A 75 1.61 -34.10 3.54
C PRO A 75 0.86 -34.83 4.66
N TYR A 76 1.30 -34.63 5.91
CA TYR A 76 0.65 -35.23 7.09
C TYR A 76 -0.71 -34.61 7.38
N VAL A 77 -0.81 -33.25 7.31
CA VAL A 77 -2.08 -32.56 7.48
C VAL A 77 -3.08 -32.97 6.42
N LEU A 78 -2.64 -33.05 5.16
CA LEU A 78 -3.50 -33.48 4.05
C LEU A 78 -3.93 -34.96 4.23
N GLY A 79 -3.01 -35.85 4.61
CA GLY A 79 -3.31 -37.26 4.90
C GLY A 79 -4.34 -37.41 6.04
N LEU A 80 -4.12 -36.68 7.16
CA LEU A 80 -5.05 -36.69 8.28
C LEU A 80 -6.43 -36.10 7.91
N ALA A 81 -6.48 -35.04 7.11
CA ALA A 81 -7.72 -34.43 6.67
C ALA A 81 -8.53 -35.36 5.76
N VAL A 82 -7.86 -36.00 4.77
CA VAL A 82 -8.51 -36.97 3.88
C VAL A 82 -9.01 -38.19 4.67
N PHE A 83 -8.16 -38.75 5.55
CA PHE A 83 -8.54 -39.93 6.35
C PHE A 83 -9.65 -39.59 7.35
N GLY A 84 -9.58 -38.42 7.98
CA GLY A 84 -10.64 -37.90 8.85
C GLY A 84 -11.97 -37.71 8.10
N SER A 85 -11.91 -37.17 6.88
CA SER A 85 -13.11 -37.03 6.04
C SER A 85 -13.74 -38.38 5.65
N LEU A 86 -12.93 -39.36 5.29
CA LEU A 86 -13.40 -40.72 4.93
C LEU A 86 -14.01 -41.44 6.14
N THR A 87 -13.33 -41.41 7.28
CA THR A 87 -13.83 -42.05 8.53
C THR A 87 -15.09 -41.38 9.04
N GLY A 88 -15.29 -40.09 8.80
CA GLY A 88 -16.49 -39.36 9.17
C GLY A 88 -17.77 -39.81 8.46
N GLN A 89 -17.66 -40.51 7.31
CA GLN A 89 -18.80 -41.06 6.61
C GLN A 89 -19.37 -42.33 7.28
N ILE A 90 -18.59 -42.92 8.21
CA ILE A 90 -18.96 -44.19 8.86
C ILE A 90 -19.33 -43.87 10.31
N ALA A 91 -20.58 -44.09 10.71
CA ALA A 91 -21.13 -43.62 12.00
C ALA A 91 -20.29 -44.04 13.22
N PHE A 92 -19.82 -45.31 13.28
CA PHE A 92 -19.03 -45.80 14.43
C PHE A 92 -17.58 -45.24 14.46
N LEU A 93 -17.07 -44.70 13.34
CA LEU A 93 -15.76 -44.06 13.23
C LEU A 93 -15.78 -42.53 13.44
N GLN A 94 -16.92 -41.94 13.66
CA GLN A 94 -17.04 -40.48 13.89
C GLN A 94 -16.13 -39.96 15.01
N PRO A 95 -15.96 -40.63 16.18
CA PRO A 95 -15.03 -40.15 17.19
C PRO A 95 -13.58 -40.10 16.70
N LEU A 96 -13.15 -41.04 15.87
CA LEU A 96 -11.82 -41.07 15.24
C LEU A 96 -11.68 -39.88 14.26
N SER A 97 -12.68 -39.70 13.39
CA SER A 97 -12.74 -38.57 12.46
C SER A 97 -12.59 -37.25 13.20
N PHE A 98 -13.34 -37.05 14.30
CA PHE A 98 -13.27 -35.86 15.12
C PHE A 98 -11.87 -35.65 15.72
N ALA A 99 -11.23 -36.68 16.23
CA ALA A 99 -9.87 -36.60 16.76
C ALA A 99 -8.84 -36.20 15.67
N LEU A 100 -8.93 -36.83 14.47
CA LEU A 100 -8.05 -36.50 13.34
C LEU A 100 -8.21 -35.04 12.88
N CYS A 101 -9.46 -34.58 12.70
CA CYS A 101 -9.75 -33.19 12.34
C CYS A 101 -9.26 -32.21 13.41
N ARG A 102 -9.33 -32.57 14.69
CA ARG A 102 -8.82 -31.74 15.78
C ARG A 102 -7.30 -31.59 15.74
N VAL A 103 -6.58 -32.66 15.43
CA VAL A 103 -5.12 -32.60 15.22
C VAL A 103 -4.78 -31.71 14.03
N CYS A 104 -5.49 -31.84 12.92
CA CYS A 104 -5.34 -30.91 11.77
C CYS A 104 -5.56 -29.45 12.20
N GLY A 105 -6.63 -29.19 12.97
CA GLY A 105 -6.94 -27.88 13.50
C GLY A 105 -5.80 -27.28 14.33
N TRP A 106 -5.18 -28.07 15.20
CA TRP A 106 -4.04 -27.60 16.02
C TRP A 106 -2.83 -27.24 15.14
N VAL A 107 -2.51 -28.04 14.12
CA VAL A 107 -1.41 -27.72 13.21
C VAL A 107 -1.70 -26.44 12.43
N LEU A 108 -2.92 -26.25 11.94
CA LEU A 108 -3.33 -25.04 11.22
C LEU A 108 -3.30 -23.81 12.14
N HIS A 109 -3.71 -23.95 13.41
CA HIS A 109 -3.55 -22.88 14.39
C HIS A 109 -2.07 -22.55 14.66
N GLY A 110 -1.21 -23.56 14.70
CA GLY A 110 0.24 -23.37 14.78
C GLY A 110 0.80 -22.59 13.61
N TYR A 111 0.37 -22.89 12.39
CA TYR A 111 0.75 -22.12 11.20
C TYR A 111 0.28 -20.67 11.27
N ARG A 112 -0.99 -20.46 11.66
CA ARG A 112 -1.52 -19.10 11.85
C ARG A 112 -0.69 -18.33 12.86
N TRP A 113 -0.39 -18.92 14.02
CA TRP A 113 0.44 -18.29 15.04
C TRP A 113 1.84 -17.95 14.51
N LEU A 114 2.48 -18.83 13.72
CA LEU A 114 3.78 -18.54 13.09
C LEU A 114 3.69 -17.38 12.12
N CYS A 115 2.62 -17.30 11.32
CA CYS A 115 2.38 -16.18 10.41
C CYS A 115 2.19 -14.88 11.19
N ASP A 116 1.32 -14.88 12.21
CA ASP A 116 1.05 -13.71 13.05
C ASP A 116 2.32 -13.22 13.75
N ALA A 117 3.11 -14.15 14.32
CA ALA A 117 4.40 -13.83 14.92
C ALA A 117 5.40 -13.24 13.93
N SER A 118 5.41 -13.72 12.68
CA SER A 118 6.29 -13.17 11.64
C SER A 118 5.94 -11.73 11.27
N LEU A 119 4.67 -11.34 11.41
CA LEU A 119 4.23 -9.97 11.13
C LEU A 119 4.74 -8.94 12.16
N LEU A 120 5.15 -9.40 13.33
CA LEU A 120 5.77 -8.55 14.37
C LEU A 120 7.23 -8.22 14.06
N LEU A 121 7.84 -8.93 13.09
CA LEU A 121 9.22 -8.68 12.70
C LEU A 121 9.35 -7.46 11.79
N PRO A 122 10.42 -6.67 11.91
CA PRO A 122 10.62 -5.49 11.08
C PRO A 122 10.70 -5.89 9.59
N GLY A 123 10.01 -5.15 8.72
CA GLY A 123 10.02 -5.41 7.28
C GLY A 123 9.30 -6.69 6.84
N ALA A 124 8.40 -7.25 7.67
CA ALA A 124 7.66 -8.48 7.37
C ALA A 124 6.89 -8.42 6.04
N ARG A 125 6.37 -7.27 5.70
CA ARG A 125 5.70 -6.99 4.43
C ARG A 125 6.44 -5.89 3.67
N MET A 126 6.76 -6.15 2.42
CA MET A 126 7.36 -5.17 1.53
C MET A 126 6.34 -4.78 0.47
N ILE A 127 5.85 -3.54 0.53
CA ILE A 127 4.96 -2.99 -0.49
C ILE A 127 5.78 -2.78 -1.76
N THR A 128 5.40 -3.48 -2.82
CA THR A 128 6.09 -3.50 -4.10
C THR A 128 5.34 -2.76 -5.19
N GLY A 129 4.05 -2.55 -4.98
CA GLY A 129 3.14 -2.04 -5.99
C GLY A 129 2.78 -3.08 -7.05
N LYS A 130 1.85 -2.70 -7.92
CA LYS A 130 1.42 -3.55 -9.05
C LYS A 130 2.45 -3.50 -10.18
N PRO A 131 3.13 -4.59 -10.53
CA PRO A 131 3.96 -4.62 -11.72
C PRO A 131 3.08 -4.56 -12.99
N SER A 132 3.58 -4.00 -14.08
CA SER A 132 2.84 -4.04 -15.36
C SER A 132 2.78 -5.46 -15.91
N GLU A 133 1.73 -5.77 -16.67
CA GLU A 133 1.53 -7.09 -17.27
C GLU A 133 2.71 -7.49 -18.15
N VAL A 134 3.24 -6.54 -18.92
CA VAL A 134 4.43 -6.77 -19.76
C VAL A 134 5.63 -7.20 -18.92
N ARG A 135 5.86 -6.56 -17.78
CA ARG A 135 6.96 -6.94 -16.88
C ARG A 135 6.80 -8.36 -16.33
N VAL A 136 5.58 -8.74 -16.00
CA VAL A 136 5.27 -10.10 -15.51
C VAL A 136 5.56 -11.13 -16.60
N VAL A 137 5.10 -10.89 -17.84
CA VAL A 137 5.36 -11.78 -18.98
C VAL A 137 6.86 -11.90 -19.27
N VAL A 138 7.57 -10.77 -19.33
CA VAL A 138 9.04 -10.76 -19.56
C VAL A 138 9.77 -11.48 -18.44
N TYR A 139 9.36 -11.28 -17.19
CA TYR A 139 9.93 -12.00 -16.05
C TYR A 139 9.83 -13.51 -16.22
N TYR A 140 8.64 -14.04 -16.56
CA TYR A 140 8.48 -15.49 -16.78
C TYR A 140 9.23 -15.99 -17.99
N GLY A 141 9.31 -15.22 -19.07
CA GLY A 141 10.15 -15.55 -20.24
C GLY A 141 11.63 -15.68 -19.87
N LEU A 142 12.17 -14.73 -19.13
CA LEU A 142 13.56 -14.73 -18.66
C LEU A 142 13.81 -15.86 -17.64
N LEU A 143 12.88 -16.10 -16.73
CA LEU A 143 12.95 -17.18 -15.76
C LEU A 143 12.94 -18.55 -16.48
N GLY A 144 12.08 -18.73 -17.49
CA GLY A 144 12.05 -19.92 -18.31
C GLY A 144 13.33 -20.15 -19.10
N ALA A 145 13.87 -19.11 -19.75
CA ALA A 145 15.14 -19.17 -20.45
C ALA A 145 16.30 -19.54 -19.49
N PHE A 146 16.28 -18.95 -18.29
CA PHE A 146 17.22 -19.28 -17.24
C PHE A 146 17.18 -20.76 -16.83
N TYR A 147 16.01 -21.32 -16.55
CA TYR A 147 15.84 -22.73 -16.22
C TYR A 147 16.24 -23.65 -17.39
N TYR A 148 15.97 -23.24 -18.63
CA TYR A 148 16.43 -23.96 -19.82
C TYR A 148 17.94 -24.04 -19.91
N VAL A 149 18.64 -22.93 -19.68
CA VAL A 149 20.14 -22.89 -19.66
C VAL A 149 20.68 -23.78 -18.55
N LEU A 150 20.06 -23.73 -17.35
CA LEU A 150 20.42 -24.64 -16.24
C LEU A 150 20.28 -26.12 -16.64
N TRP A 151 19.15 -26.49 -17.22
CA TRP A 151 18.86 -27.84 -17.64
C TRP A 151 19.86 -28.33 -18.71
N CYS A 152 20.15 -27.51 -19.72
CA CYS A 152 21.18 -27.81 -20.73
C CYS A 152 22.57 -28.01 -20.10
N GLY A 153 22.95 -27.16 -19.17
CA GLY A 153 24.20 -27.24 -18.41
C GLY A 153 24.28 -28.54 -17.60
N MET A 154 23.20 -28.94 -16.93
CA MET A 154 23.13 -30.19 -16.18
C MET A 154 23.23 -31.44 -17.11
N LYS A 155 22.52 -31.46 -18.24
CA LYS A 155 22.61 -32.54 -19.22
C LYS A 155 24.03 -32.70 -19.79
N LYS A 156 24.69 -31.59 -20.11
CA LYS A 156 26.10 -31.60 -20.58
C LYS A 156 27.02 -32.18 -19.50
N LYS A 157 26.80 -31.84 -18.24
CA LYS A 157 27.58 -32.33 -17.10
C LYS A 157 27.38 -33.84 -16.90
N GLN A 158 26.14 -34.34 -16.97
CA GLN A 158 25.85 -35.79 -16.83
C GLN A 158 26.56 -36.61 -17.89
N ARG A 159 26.65 -36.12 -19.13
CA ARG A 159 27.43 -36.76 -20.21
C ARG A 159 28.93 -36.77 -19.97
N GLN A 160 29.48 -35.71 -19.30
CA GLN A 160 30.93 -35.59 -19.01
C GLN A 160 31.36 -36.40 -17.77
N MET A 161 30.50 -36.66 -16.81
CA MET A 161 30.80 -37.47 -15.60
C MET A 161 31.08 -38.95 -15.94
N CYS A 162 30.66 -39.46 -17.09
CA CYS A 162 30.96 -40.82 -17.55
C CYS A 162 32.42 -40.99 -18.01
N THR A 163 33.25 -39.88 -18.05
CA THR A 163 34.57 -39.92 -18.60
C THR A 163 35.61 -39.19 -17.75
N LYS A 164 36.03 -39.66 -16.60
CA LYS A 164 37.25 -39.32 -15.87
C LYS A 164 37.15 -38.72 -14.46
N GLY A 165 37.93 -39.32 -13.57
CA GLY A 165 38.11 -39.04 -12.16
C GLY A 165 39.20 -38.00 -11.78
N ALA A 166 39.42 -36.91 -12.52
CA ALA A 166 40.51 -35.99 -12.22
C ALA A 166 40.19 -34.49 -12.32
N GLN A 167 39.01 -34.05 -11.85
CA GLN A 167 38.64 -32.62 -11.97
C GLN A 167 37.78 -32.07 -10.82
N ALA A 168 37.97 -32.49 -9.58
CA ALA A 168 37.20 -32.03 -8.45
C ALA A 168 37.33 -30.49 -8.20
N GLU A 169 38.51 -29.94 -8.24
CA GLU A 169 38.76 -28.48 -8.00
C GLU A 169 38.19 -27.59 -9.10
N LYS A 170 38.40 -27.97 -10.37
CA LYS A 170 37.88 -27.21 -11.52
C LYS A 170 36.34 -27.22 -11.53
N GLN A 171 35.76 -28.31 -11.01
CA GLN A 171 34.31 -28.49 -10.92
C GLN A 171 33.71 -27.63 -9.79
N GLU A 172 34.41 -27.44 -8.67
CA GLU A 172 33.96 -26.57 -7.57
C GLU A 172 34.05 -25.09 -7.97
N TRP A 173 35.07 -24.66 -8.67
CA TRP A 173 35.19 -23.32 -9.20
C TRP A 173 34.11 -22.98 -10.23
N ILE A 174 33.74 -23.91 -11.13
CA ILE A 174 32.66 -23.73 -12.09
C ILE A 174 31.30 -23.64 -11.32
N ARG A 175 31.11 -24.47 -10.31
CA ARG A 175 29.87 -24.46 -9.47
C ARG A 175 29.71 -23.13 -8.74
N ARG A 176 30.78 -22.56 -8.20
CA ARG A 176 30.74 -21.24 -7.51
C ARG A 176 30.45 -20.10 -8.49
N ARG A 177 31.08 -20.06 -9.64
CA ARG A 177 30.79 -19.03 -10.68
C ARG A 177 29.38 -19.15 -11.25
N PHE A 178 28.91 -20.36 -11.41
CA PHE A 178 27.52 -20.63 -11.88
C PHE A 178 26.51 -20.21 -10.84
N GLY A 179 26.75 -20.48 -9.57
CA GLY A 179 25.90 -20.01 -8.46
C GLY A 179 25.89 -18.49 -8.34
N PHE A 180 27.03 -17.84 -8.52
CA PHE A 180 27.12 -16.39 -8.52
C PHE A 180 26.35 -15.75 -9.71
N GLY A 181 26.53 -16.30 -10.91
CA GLY A 181 25.80 -15.87 -12.11
C GLY A 181 24.28 -16.04 -11.96
N LEU A 182 23.85 -17.12 -11.33
CA LEU A 182 22.46 -17.39 -10.98
C LEU A 182 21.92 -16.31 -10.04
N GLY A 183 22.62 -16.04 -8.96
CA GLY A 183 22.23 -15.00 -8.01
C GLY A 183 22.10 -13.62 -8.67
N LEU A 184 23.04 -13.27 -9.54
CA LEU A 184 23.01 -12.01 -10.28
C LEU A 184 21.78 -11.92 -11.20
N VAL A 185 21.47 -12.98 -11.95
CA VAL A 185 20.28 -13.01 -12.83
C VAL A 185 19.00 -12.84 -12.02
N LEU A 186 18.89 -13.52 -10.87
CA LEU A 186 17.73 -13.39 -10.00
C LEU A 186 17.59 -11.97 -9.42
N VAL A 187 18.70 -11.35 -9.01
CA VAL A 187 18.70 -9.94 -8.56
C VAL A 187 18.25 -9.01 -9.68
N LEU A 188 18.75 -9.21 -10.90
CA LEU A 188 18.35 -8.41 -12.07
C LEU A 188 16.86 -8.58 -12.39
N LEU A 189 16.34 -9.81 -12.33
CA LEU A 189 14.92 -10.09 -12.53
C LEU A 189 14.04 -9.38 -11.47
N LEU A 190 14.45 -9.42 -10.21
CA LEU A 190 13.73 -8.72 -9.12
C LEU A 190 13.81 -7.20 -9.33
N THR A 191 14.98 -6.67 -9.64
CA THR A 191 15.16 -5.24 -9.93
C THR A 191 14.26 -4.82 -11.09
N PHE A 192 14.25 -5.56 -12.19
CA PHE A 192 13.39 -5.29 -13.34
C PHE A 192 11.91 -5.28 -12.98
N LEU A 193 11.47 -6.20 -12.12
CA LEU A 193 10.07 -6.31 -11.72
C LEU A 193 9.62 -5.10 -10.87
N PHE A 194 10.49 -4.57 -10.02
CA PHE A 194 10.14 -3.58 -8.99
C PHE A 194 10.70 -2.18 -9.18
N VAL A 195 11.60 -1.95 -10.14
CA VAL A 195 12.05 -0.59 -10.47
C VAL A 195 10.89 0.23 -10.98
N ARG A 196 10.70 1.41 -10.41
CA ARG A 196 9.69 2.39 -10.81
C ARG A 196 10.36 3.68 -11.27
N GLY A 197 9.65 4.43 -12.11
CA GLY A 197 10.02 5.80 -12.47
C GLY A 197 9.93 6.74 -11.28
N LYS A 198 10.34 7.98 -11.49
CA LYS A 198 10.11 9.06 -10.52
C LYS A 198 8.60 9.25 -10.33
N PRO A 199 8.17 9.65 -9.13
CA PRO A 199 6.80 10.10 -8.93
C PRO A 199 6.53 11.32 -9.84
N GLU A 200 5.36 11.34 -10.43
CA GLU A 200 4.84 12.44 -11.24
C GLU A 200 3.59 12.95 -10.56
N PHE A 201 3.21 14.20 -10.85
CA PHE A 201 1.96 14.76 -10.37
C PHE A 201 0.78 13.86 -10.74
N GLU A 202 -0.08 13.59 -9.78
CA GLU A 202 -1.26 12.77 -9.97
C GLU A 202 -2.32 13.11 -8.93
N LEU A 203 -3.56 13.29 -9.38
CA LEU A 203 -4.74 13.40 -8.53
C LEU A 203 -5.69 12.26 -8.87
N ASP A 204 -6.06 11.44 -7.88
CA ASP A 204 -7.04 10.36 -8.05
C ASP A 204 -8.24 10.59 -7.13
N ILE A 205 -9.43 10.66 -7.70
CA ILE A 205 -10.68 10.57 -6.94
C ILE A 205 -11.12 9.11 -6.96
N LEU A 206 -11.13 8.46 -5.79
CA LEU A 206 -11.41 7.03 -5.68
C LEU A 206 -12.92 6.73 -5.74
N ASP A 207 -13.29 5.63 -6.38
CA ASP A 207 -14.65 5.09 -6.28
C ASP A 207 -14.79 4.35 -4.93
N VAL A 208 -15.19 5.08 -3.91
CA VAL A 208 -15.45 4.54 -2.56
C VAL A 208 -16.93 4.28 -2.28
N GLY A 209 -17.80 4.48 -3.27
CA GLY A 209 -19.25 4.50 -3.09
C GLY A 209 -19.69 5.88 -2.57
N GLN A 210 -20.67 5.92 -1.66
CA GLN A 210 -21.09 7.18 -1.05
C GLN A 210 -20.07 7.61 0.00
N GLY A 211 -19.28 8.63 -0.34
CA GLY A 211 -18.21 9.17 0.48
C GLY A 211 -17.05 9.71 -0.35
N ASP A 212 -16.02 10.16 0.31
CA ASP A 212 -14.84 10.74 -0.32
C ASP A 212 -13.55 9.99 0.06
N ALA A 213 -12.69 9.82 -0.93
CA ALA A 213 -11.29 9.44 -0.75
C ALA A 213 -10.48 9.96 -1.95
N ILE A 214 -9.62 10.91 -1.69
CA ILE A 214 -8.86 11.60 -2.70
C ILE A 214 -7.38 11.37 -2.43
N TYR A 215 -6.64 10.90 -3.43
CA TYR A 215 -5.19 10.80 -3.38
C TYR A 215 -4.57 11.86 -4.28
N LEU A 216 -3.57 12.56 -3.76
CA LEU A 216 -2.77 13.52 -4.51
C LEU A 216 -1.29 13.22 -4.30
N CYS A 217 -0.53 13.14 -5.37
CA CYS A 217 0.91 13.12 -5.38
C CYS A 217 1.41 14.43 -5.98
N ALA A 218 2.11 15.22 -5.20
CA ALA A 218 2.74 16.43 -5.71
C ALA A 218 3.96 16.10 -6.59
N SER A 219 4.40 17.06 -7.39
CA SER A 219 5.51 16.89 -8.32
C SER A 219 6.84 16.57 -7.64
N ASP A 220 7.01 16.91 -6.34
CA ASP A 220 8.17 16.52 -5.52
C ASP A 220 8.08 15.09 -4.95
N GLY A 221 6.95 14.43 -5.16
CA GLY A 221 6.67 13.08 -4.68
C GLY A 221 6.03 13.03 -3.28
N THR A 222 5.69 14.15 -2.67
CA THR A 222 4.92 14.19 -1.42
C THR A 222 3.52 13.66 -1.65
N ASN A 223 3.08 12.76 -0.77
CA ASN A 223 1.82 12.04 -0.90
C ASN A 223 0.78 12.54 0.09
N PHE A 224 -0.40 12.82 -0.43
CA PHE A 224 -1.54 13.29 0.35
C PHE A 224 -2.74 12.37 0.18
N MET A 225 -3.49 12.19 1.25
CA MET A 225 -4.87 11.76 1.19
C MET A 225 -5.76 12.86 1.74
N ILE A 226 -6.91 13.08 1.13
CA ILE A 226 -7.97 13.93 1.64
C ILE A 226 -9.19 13.06 1.78
N ASP A 227 -9.67 12.95 3.01
CA ASP A 227 -10.73 12.03 3.42
C ASP A 227 -10.41 10.56 3.11
N GLY A 228 -11.29 9.67 3.50
CA GLY A 228 -11.16 8.24 3.25
C GLY A 228 -12.30 7.50 3.92
N GLY A 229 -13.53 7.68 3.44
CA GLY A 229 -14.68 7.04 4.05
C GLY A 229 -15.73 6.56 3.06
N SER A 230 -16.73 5.86 3.58
CA SER A 230 -17.91 5.45 2.84
C SER A 230 -19.02 5.02 3.79
N THR A 231 -20.29 5.35 3.44
CA THR A 231 -21.47 4.87 4.16
C THR A 231 -22.09 3.63 3.52
N ASP A 232 -21.80 3.30 2.27
CA ASP A 232 -22.39 2.17 1.54
C ASP A 232 -21.42 1.01 1.28
N VAL A 233 -20.10 1.26 1.31
CA VAL A 233 -19.07 0.25 1.11
C VAL A 233 -18.47 -0.17 2.45
N LYS A 234 -18.80 -1.37 2.91
CA LYS A 234 -18.23 -1.93 4.13
C LYS A 234 -16.72 -2.18 3.95
N LYS A 235 -15.94 -1.83 4.98
CA LYS A 235 -14.46 -2.00 5.00
C LYS A 235 -13.79 -1.33 3.81
N VAL A 236 -14.19 -0.10 3.53
CA VAL A 236 -13.68 0.70 2.40
C VAL A 236 -12.17 0.92 2.49
N GLY A 237 -11.62 1.13 3.68
CA GLY A 237 -10.18 1.22 3.91
C GLY A 237 -9.45 -0.05 3.51
N THR A 238 -9.95 -1.20 3.96
CA THR A 238 -9.36 -2.52 3.70
C THR A 238 -9.45 -2.94 2.23
N TYR A 239 -10.59 -2.70 1.56
CA TYR A 239 -10.84 -3.25 0.23
C TYR A 239 -10.72 -2.26 -0.93
N ARG A 240 -10.67 -0.96 -0.66
CA ARG A 240 -10.53 0.08 -1.69
C ARG A 240 -9.25 0.91 -1.50
N ILE A 241 -9.08 1.56 -0.35
CA ILE A 241 -8.01 2.53 -0.11
C ILE A 241 -6.65 1.84 0.02
N LEU A 242 -6.49 0.85 0.91
CA LEU A 242 -5.23 0.14 1.10
C LEU A 242 -4.74 -0.58 -0.19
N PRO A 243 -5.59 -1.30 -0.94
CA PRO A 243 -5.18 -1.88 -2.21
C PRO A 243 -4.73 -0.83 -3.23
N PHE A 244 -5.40 0.33 -3.29
CA PHE A 244 -5.02 1.43 -4.15
C PHE A 244 -3.61 1.96 -3.80
N LEU A 245 -3.39 2.31 -2.55
CA LEU A 245 -2.10 2.81 -2.05
C LEU A 245 -0.98 1.79 -2.29
N LYS A 246 -1.23 0.53 -1.95
CA LYS A 246 -0.27 -0.56 -2.17
C LYS A 246 0.02 -0.79 -3.65
N ALA A 247 -0.99 -0.76 -4.53
CA ALA A 247 -0.82 -0.92 -5.97
C ALA A 247 0.08 0.17 -6.58
N LYS A 248 0.00 1.39 -6.06
CA LYS A 248 0.88 2.51 -6.41
C LYS A 248 2.28 2.44 -5.78
N ALA A 249 2.55 1.44 -4.95
CA ALA A 249 3.77 1.30 -4.14
C ALA A 249 3.97 2.44 -3.12
N ILE A 250 2.91 3.10 -2.71
CA ILE A 250 2.97 4.08 -1.63
C ILE A 250 3.20 3.29 -0.35
N ARG A 251 4.32 3.55 0.31
CA ARG A 251 4.70 2.87 1.56
C ARG A 251 4.25 3.63 2.78
N LYS A 252 4.04 4.94 2.62
CA LYS A 252 3.63 5.87 3.65
C LYS A 252 2.86 7.00 2.98
N VAL A 253 1.72 7.39 3.53
CA VAL A 253 1.05 8.67 3.21
C VAL A 253 1.67 9.73 4.10
N ASP A 254 2.19 10.83 3.52
CA ASP A 254 2.88 11.85 4.28
C ASP A 254 1.90 12.69 5.10
N TYR A 255 0.79 13.09 4.49
CA TYR A 255 -0.28 13.86 5.14
C TYR A 255 -1.64 13.27 4.78
N TRP A 256 -2.49 13.13 5.78
CA TRP A 256 -3.88 12.76 5.61
C TRP A 256 -4.78 13.85 6.17
N PHE A 257 -5.42 14.58 5.28
CA PHE A 257 -6.38 15.63 5.63
C PHE A 257 -7.75 15.01 5.83
N VAL A 258 -8.48 15.51 6.81
CA VAL A 258 -9.87 15.15 7.06
C VAL A 258 -10.69 16.42 6.99
N SER A 259 -11.62 16.48 6.05
CA SER A 259 -12.50 17.62 5.89
C SER A 259 -13.44 17.77 7.09
N HIS A 260 -14.11 16.68 7.47
CA HIS A 260 -14.92 16.55 8.67
C HIS A 260 -15.03 15.09 9.11
N THR A 261 -15.68 14.84 10.27
CA THR A 261 -15.61 13.55 10.94
C THR A 261 -16.81 12.64 10.72
N ASP A 262 -17.57 12.82 9.63
CA ASP A 262 -18.64 11.89 9.29
C ASP A 262 -18.11 10.58 8.66
N GLU A 263 -18.89 9.51 8.76
CA GLU A 263 -18.44 8.16 8.40
C GLU A 263 -18.00 8.03 6.93
N ASP A 264 -18.64 8.76 6.04
CA ASP A 264 -18.30 8.78 4.61
C ASP A 264 -16.99 9.54 4.30
N HIS A 265 -16.38 10.14 5.31
CA HIS A 265 -15.07 10.80 5.19
C HIS A 265 -13.97 10.12 6.02
N ILE A 266 -14.31 9.39 7.10
CA ILE A 266 -13.29 8.84 8.02
C ILE A 266 -13.29 7.32 8.18
N SER A 267 -14.37 6.60 7.83
CA SER A 267 -14.49 5.16 8.16
C SER A 267 -13.33 4.32 7.60
N GLY A 268 -12.88 4.60 6.40
CA GLY A 268 -11.74 3.93 5.79
C GLY A 268 -10.39 4.36 6.36
N LEU A 269 -10.24 5.63 6.76
CA LEU A 269 -9.03 6.11 7.45
C LEU A 269 -8.85 5.38 8.79
N VAL A 270 -9.91 5.19 9.56
CA VAL A 270 -9.88 4.40 10.80
C VAL A 270 -9.35 2.99 10.52
N GLU A 271 -9.89 2.30 9.52
CA GLU A 271 -9.41 0.97 9.12
C GLU A 271 -7.93 0.96 8.68
N VAL A 272 -7.50 1.99 7.95
CA VAL A 272 -6.10 2.15 7.52
C VAL A 272 -5.18 2.29 8.72
N MET A 273 -5.54 3.13 9.70
CA MET A 273 -4.76 3.30 10.94
C MET A 273 -4.72 2.01 11.77
N GLU A 274 -5.87 1.32 11.93
CA GLU A 274 -5.95 0.04 12.65
C GLU A 274 -5.15 -1.07 11.97
N SER A 275 -4.96 -1.02 10.66
CA SER A 275 -4.14 -1.97 9.91
C SER A 275 -2.64 -1.80 10.15
N GLY A 276 -2.22 -0.71 10.82
CA GLY A 276 -0.82 -0.34 11.00
C GLY A 276 -0.14 0.17 9.73
N TYR A 277 -0.91 0.63 8.73
CA TYR A 277 -0.33 1.26 7.55
C TYR A 277 0.26 2.63 7.91
N ALA A 278 1.43 2.95 7.33
CA ALA A 278 2.17 4.14 7.72
C ALA A 278 1.50 5.42 7.21
N VAL A 279 1.13 6.29 8.15
CA VAL A 279 0.68 7.66 7.91
C VAL A 279 1.60 8.58 8.69
N GLY A 280 2.05 9.67 8.08
CA GLY A 280 2.97 10.62 8.70
C GLY A 280 2.27 11.59 9.63
N THR A 281 1.31 12.32 9.09
CA THR A 281 0.58 13.35 9.82
C THR A 281 -0.91 13.30 9.47
N LEU A 282 -1.76 13.25 10.48
CA LEU A 282 -3.19 13.47 10.37
C LEU A 282 -3.44 14.98 10.54
N VAL A 283 -4.18 15.58 9.61
CA VAL A 283 -4.52 16.99 9.64
C VAL A 283 -6.04 17.16 9.76
N LEU A 284 -6.46 17.86 10.80
CA LEU A 284 -7.86 18.12 11.16
C LEU A 284 -8.13 19.62 11.16
N ALA A 285 -9.41 20.02 11.03
CA ALA A 285 -9.80 21.40 11.22
C ALA A 285 -9.70 21.81 12.72
N GLU A 286 -9.16 23.00 13.01
CA GLU A 286 -9.06 23.49 14.39
C GLU A 286 -10.44 23.66 15.04
N ALA A 287 -11.44 24.06 14.26
CA ALA A 287 -12.82 24.20 14.73
C ALA A 287 -13.48 22.88 15.16
N GLN A 288 -12.92 21.73 14.79
CA GLN A 288 -13.43 20.40 15.19
C GLN A 288 -12.66 19.81 16.38
N LYS A 289 -11.70 20.54 16.95
CA LYS A 289 -10.80 20.00 17.99
C LYS A 289 -11.52 19.50 19.24
N GLU A 290 -12.65 20.10 19.58
CA GLU A 290 -13.47 19.74 20.74
C GLU A 290 -14.55 18.72 20.41
N ASP A 291 -14.73 18.33 19.13
CA ASP A 291 -15.69 17.34 18.73
C ASP A 291 -15.27 15.93 19.18
N GLU A 292 -16.19 15.20 19.77
CA GLU A 292 -15.92 13.86 20.30
C GLU A 292 -15.34 12.90 19.23
N LYS A 293 -15.89 12.94 17.99
CA LYS A 293 -15.38 12.10 16.88
C LYS A 293 -13.97 12.49 16.48
N ALA A 294 -13.67 13.80 16.37
CA ALA A 294 -12.35 14.30 16.03
C ALA A 294 -11.33 13.97 17.13
N TYR A 295 -11.72 14.10 18.40
CA TYR A 295 -10.89 13.70 19.53
C TYR A 295 -10.53 12.21 19.50
N ARG A 296 -11.53 11.33 19.29
CA ARG A 296 -11.30 9.87 19.19
C ARG A 296 -10.40 9.52 17.99
N LEU A 297 -10.57 10.20 16.86
CA LEU A 297 -9.73 10.02 15.69
C LEU A 297 -8.28 10.43 15.96
N ALA A 298 -8.09 11.57 16.63
CA ALA A 298 -6.77 12.05 17.04
C ALA A 298 -6.10 11.10 18.05
N GLU A 299 -6.84 10.59 19.02
CA GLU A 299 -6.36 9.58 19.98
C GLU A 299 -5.91 8.29 19.28
N LEU A 300 -6.71 7.78 18.33
CA LEU A 300 -6.35 6.61 17.53
C LEU A 300 -5.09 6.87 16.71
N ALA A 301 -4.95 8.05 16.10
CA ALA A 301 -3.76 8.45 15.36
C ALA A 301 -2.52 8.46 16.25
N GLN A 302 -2.59 9.09 17.42
CA GLN A 302 -1.49 9.16 18.38
C GLN A 302 -1.09 7.77 18.89
N LYS A 303 -2.05 6.90 19.17
CA LYS A 303 -1.81 5.49 19.56
C LYS A 303 -1.02 4.72 18.50
N ASN A 304 -1.24 5.04 17.22
CA ASN A 304 -0.51 4.44 16.09
C ASN A 304 0.78 5.22 15.73
N GLY A 305 1.22 6.18 16.54
CA GLY A 305 2.44 6.95 16.31
C GLY A 305 2.33 7.98 15.18
N ILE A 306 1.11 8.34 14.78
CA ILE A 306 0.82 9.34 13.74
C ILE A 306 0.79 10.73 14.41
N ARG A 307 1.48 11.69 13.81
CA ARG A 307 1.41 13.08 14.26
C ARG A 307 0.03 13.66 13.97
N VAL A 308 -0.54 14.42 14.88
CA VAL A 308 -1.80 15.15 14.68
C VAL A 308 -1.50 16.65 14.61
N CYS A 309 -2.00 17.30 13.56
CA CYS A 309 -1.96 18.72 13.34
C CYS A 309 -3.36 19.27 13.13
N TYR A 310 -3.57 20.51 13.51
CA TYR A 310 -4.82 21.23 13.28
C TYR A 310 -4.56 22.41 12.36
N MET A 311 -5.45 22.65 11.40
CA MET A 311 -5.38 23.78 10.48
C MET A 311 -6.63 24.65 10.58
N LYS A 312 -6.45 25.93 10.31
CA LYS A 312 -7.48 26.96 10.21
C LYS A 312 -7.25 27.85 9.00
N ALA A 313 -8.22 28.67 8.67
CA ALA A 313 -8.14 29.58 7.54
C ALA A 313 -6.87 30.44 7.60
N GLY A 314 -6.11 30.42 6.51
CA GLY A 314 -4.84 31.12 6.34
C GLY A 314 -3.60 30.27 6.62
N ASP A 315 -3.74 29.09 7.24
CA ASP A 315 -2.61 28.19 7.40
C ASP A 315 -2.21 27.58 6.06
N VAL A 316 -0.91 27.38 5.86
CA VAL A 316 -0.32 26.90 4.60
C VAL A 316 0.65 25.75 4.89
N LEU A 317 0.51 24.66 4.16
CA LEU A 317 1.49 23.58 4.07
C LEU A 317 2.20 23.66 2.72
N GLY A 318 3.52 23.57 2.73
CA GLY A 318 4.36 23.60 1.53
C GLY A 318 5.40 24.71 1.57
N THR A 319 6.21 24.81 0.52
CA THR A 319 7.26 25.83 0.40
C THR A 319 6.78 27.02 -0.43
N ARG A 320 6.99 28.25 0.07
CA ARG A 320 6.76 29.45 -0.74
C ARG A 320 7.82 29.54 -1.83
N LYS A 321 7.42 29.99 -3.03
CA LYS A 321 8.37 30.32 -4.13
C LYS A 321 9.45 31.32 -3.69
N GLU A 322 9.16 32.17 -2.70
CA GLU A 322 10.05 33.19 -2.16
C GLU A 322 11.15 32.64 -1.25
N ASP A 323 10.97 31.43 -0.69
CA ASP A 323 11.93 30.84 0.24
C ASP A 323 13.04 30.03 -0.47
N VAL A 324 12.98 29.90 -1.80
CA VAL A 324 13.96 29.15 -2.60
C VAL A 324 15.08 30.07 -3.09
N VAL A 325 16.07 30.33 -2.23
CA VAL A 325 17.23 31.21 -2.52
C VAL A 325 18.26 30.58 -3.47
N ASN A 326 18.10 29.34 -3.92
CA ASN A 326 19.12 28.65 -4.73
C ASN A 326 18.54 28.04 -6.03
N GLU A 327 18.88 28.63 -7.17
CA GLU A 327 18.48 28.17 -8.53
C GLU A 327 18.90 26.71 -8.86
N ARG A 328 19.78 26.09 -8.06
CA ARG A 328 20.20 24.68 -8.24
C ARG A 328 19.28 23.65 -7.60
N ASN A 329 18.38 24.07 -6.71
CA ASN A 329 17.35 23.23 -6.08
C ASN A 329 15.96 23.82 -6.38
N ARG A 330 15.56 23.86 -7.65
CA ARG A 330 14.15 23.91 -8.04
C ARG A 330 13.51 22.55 -7.68
N ALA A 331 13.33 22.31 -6.39
CA ALA A 331 12.32 21.35 -5.95
C ALA A 331 10.98 21.98 -6.34
N GLU A 332 10.23 21.29 -7.17
CA GLU A 332 8.87 21.65 -7.53
C GLU A 332 8.10 21.89 -6.25
N THR A 333 7.67 23.15 -6.05
CA THR A 333 7.07 23.59 -4.80
C THR A 333 5.56 23.49 -4.93
N PHE A 334 4.93 22.71 -4.08
CA PHE A 334 3.47 22.72 -3.93
C PHE A 334 3.06 23.63 -2.77
N ARG A 335 1.80 24.05 -2.79
CA ARG A 335 1.17 24.79 -1.70
C ARG A 335 -0.23 24.25 -1.46
N ILE A 336 -0.52 23.91 -0.22
CA ILE A 336 -1.88 23.62 0.25
C ILE A 336 -2.26 24.69 1.26
N GLU A 337 -3.28 25.47 0.95
CA GLU A 337 -3.82 26.50 1.81
C GLU A 337 -5.15 26.05 2.40
N CYS A 338 -5.31 26.21 3.71
CA CYS A 338 -6.60 26.10 4.37
C CYS A 338 -7.37 27.42 4.17
N LEU A 339 -8.50 27.35 3.48
CA LEU A 339 -9.36 28.52 3.24
C LEU A 339 -10.42 28.68 4.33
N TYR A 340 -10.80 27.59 4.99
CA TYR A 340 -11.87 27.50 5.99
C TYR A 340 -11.64 26.28 6.88
N PRO A 341 -12.10 26.22 8.14
CA PRO A 341 -12.92 27.23 8.85
C PRO A 341 -12.09 28.38 9.44
N THR A 342 -12.78 29.51 9.71
CA THR A 342 -12.23 30.59 10.50
C THR A 342 -12.33 30.29 11.99
N ASN A 343 -11.52 30.94 12.84
CA ASN A 343 -11.52 30.71 14.31
C ASN A 343 -12.84 31.00 15.04
N ASN A 344 -13.75 31.72 14.41
CA ASN A 344 -15.00 32.18 15.01
C ASN A 344 -16.21 31.41 14.46
N ASN A 345 -16.00 30.21 13.99
CA ASN A 345 -17.10 29.41 13.44
C ASN A 345 -17.78 28.60 14.56
N ASP A 346 -18.88 29.12 15.09
CA ASP A 346 -19.73 28.51 16.11
C ASP A 346 -20.89 27.71 15.48
N SER A 347 -20.83 27.34 14.18
CA SER A 347 -21.87 26.54 13.55
C SER A 347 -22.05 25.22 14.27
N GLU A 348 -23.28 24.84 14.56
CA GLU A 348 -23.63 23.51 15.10
C GLU A 348 -23.54 22.43 14.02
N ASP A 349 -23.63 22.80 12.74
CA ASP A 349 -23.49 21.86 11.63
C ASP A 349 -22.02 21.48 11.39
N VAL A 350 -21.75 20.18 11.41
CA VAL A 350 -20.41 19.63 11.18
C VAL A 350 -19.95 19.95 9.76
N ASN A 351 -20.85 19.99 8.79
CA ASN A 351 -20.54 20.35 7.40
C ASN A 351 -20.05 21.79 7.28
N ASP A 352 -20.61 22.71 8.05
CA ASP A 352 -20.16 24.11 8.07
C ASP A 352 -18.86 24.33 8.85
N ARG A 353 -18.21 23.28 9.33
CA ARG A 353 -16.90 23.29 9.98
C ARG A 353 -15.87 22.46 9.20
N CYS A 354 -16.16 22.13 7.94
CA CYS A 354 -15.27 21.38 7.06
C CYS A 354 -13.95 22.10 6.83
N LEU A 355 -12.87 21.33 6.75
CA LEU A 355 -11.56 21.82 6.27
C LEU A 355 -11.63 21.99 4.76
N VAL A 356 -11.66 23.23 4.31
CA VAL A 356 -11.62 23.60 2.88
C VAL A 356 -10.18 23.86 2.46
N LEU A 357 -9.73 23.13 1.45
CA LEU A 357 -8.34 23.18 0.99
C LEU A 357 -8.25 23.67 -0.45
N TYR A 358 -7.24 24.50 -0.70
CA TYR A 358 -6.82 24.89 -2.03
C TYR A 358 -5.39 24.40 -2.25
N TYR A 359 -5.21 23.54 -3.25
CA TYR A 359 -3.90 23.07 -3.71
C TYR A 359 -3.46 23.86 -4.93
N GLU A 360 -2.20 24.23 -4.98
CA GLU A 360 -1.57 24.76 -6.17
C GLU A 360 -0.11 24.31 -6.28
N ASP A 361 0.33 24.04 -7.48
CA ASP A 361 1.73 23.90 -7.86
C ASP A 361 2.04 24.75 -9.12
N GLU A 362 3.15 24.49 -9.79
CA GLU A 362 3.58 25.28 -10.95
C GLU A 362 2.58 25.21 -12.14
N ASN A 363 1.86 24.07 -12.29
CA ASN A 363 1.07 23.76 -13.48
C ASN A 363 -0.38 23.39 -13.15
N PHE A 364 -0.77 23.29 -11.89
CA PHE A 364 -2.05 22.73 -11.49
C PHE A 364 -2.61 23.39 -10.24
N SER A 365 -3.93 23.47 -10.19
CA SER A 365 -4.67 23.94 -9.03
C SER A 365 -5.94 23.12 -8.80
N ALA A 366 -6.28 22.88 -7.55
CA ALA A 366 -7.49 22.14 -7.18
C ALA A 366 -8.14 22.70 -5.91
N PHE A 367 -9.47 22.69 -5.90
CA PHE A 367 -10.28 23.09 -4.76
C PHE A 367 -11.01 21.89 -4.17
N PHE A 368 -10.89 21.71 -2.85
CA PHE A 368 -11.50 20.63 -2.08
C PHE A 368 -12.37 21.23 -0.99
N GLY A 369 -13.67 21.28 -1.23
CA GLY A 369 -14.63 21.93 -0.32
C GLY A 369 -15.07 21.04 0.85
N GLY A 370 -14.82 19.74 0.81
CA GLY A 370 -15.53 18.82 1.70
C GLY A 370 -17.03 18.86 1.43
N ASP A 371 -17.83 18.94 2.50
CA ASP A 371 -19.29 18.95 2.42
C ASP A 371 -19.92 20.31 2.77
N ILE A 372 -19.19 21.41 2.52
CA ILE A 372 -19.68 22.78 2.79
C ILE A 372 -20.99 23.09 2.06
N SER A 373 -21.83 23.88 2.72
CA SER A 373 -23.08 24.42 2.17
C SER A 373 -22.84 25.61 1.23
N SER A 374 -23.85 26.00 0.46
CA SER A 374 -23.82 27.19 -0.40
C SER A 374 -23.58 28.47 0.38
N GLU A 375 -24.03 28.54 1.63
CA GLU A 375 -23.80 29.68 2.53
C GLU A 375 -22.30 29.87 2.84
N VAL A 376 -21.58 28.77 3.10
CA VAL A 376 -20.11 28.81 3.33
C VAL A 376 -19.38 29.14 2.03
N GLU A 377 -19.83 28.62 0.89
CA GLU A 377 -19.28 28.93 -0.44
C GLU A 377 -19.37 30.46 -0.72
N GLU A 378 -20.54 31.06 -0.45
CA GLU A 378 -20.76 32.51 -0.62
C GLU A 378 -19.87 33.34 0.32
N GLN A 379 -19.68 32.88 1.56
CA GLN A 379 -18.76 33.50 2.51
C GLN A 379 -17.30 33.49 1.97
N LEU A 380 -16.86 32.36 1.45
CA LEU A 380 -15.50 32.20 0.89
C LEU A 380 -15.29 33.14 -0.32
N VAL A 381 -16.28 33.23 -1.21
CA VAL A 381 -16.22 34.12 -2.38
C VAL A 381 -16.22 35.59 -1.95
N SER A 382 -17.13 35.96 -1.05
CA SER A 382 -17.24 37.34 -0.53
C SER A 382 -15.98 37.79 0.21
N ALA A 383 -15.29 36.84 0.85
CA ALA A 383 -14.01 37.09 1.52
C ALA A 383 -12.81 37.13 0.54
N GLY A 384 -13.03 36.99 -0.78
CA GLY A 384 -11.97 36.95 -1.79
C GLY A 384 -11.00 35.78 -1.66
N LYS A 385 -11.44 34.66 -1.07
CA LYS A 385 -10.62 33.46 -0.88
C LYS A 385 -10.60 32.52 -2.08
N CYS A 386 -11.59 32.61 -2.96
CA CYS A 386 -11.71 31.76 -4.13
C CYS A 386 -10.85 32.30 -5.29
N ARG A 387 -10.12 31.41 -5.94
CA ARG A 387 -9.26 31.68 -7.10
C ARG A 387 -9.60 30.70 -8.21
N GLN A 388 -9.29 31.05 -9.45
CA GLN A 388 -9.44 30.12 -10.57
C GLN A 388 -8.73 28.80 -10.26
N THR A 389 -9.35 27.68 -10.67
CA THR A 389 -8.85 26.35 -10.40
C THR A 389 -9.02 25.43 -11.59
N ASP A 390 -8.11 24.49 -11.80
CA ASP A 390 -8.22 23.49 -12.85
C ASP A 390 -9.26 22.42 -12.50
N VAL A 391 -9.24 21.97 -11.25
CA VAL A 391 -10.14 20.91 -10.76
C VAL A 391 -10.90 21.36 -9.53
N LEU A 392 -12.23 21.21 -9.58
CA LEU A 392 -13.12 21.29 -8.42
C LEU A 392 -13.55 19.89 -8.03
N LYS A 393 -13.27 19.47 -6.78
CA LYS A 393 -13.99 18.36 -6.18
C LYS A 393 -15.36 18.89 -5.74
N ALA A 394 -16.42 18.43 -6.39
CA ALA A 394 -17.77 18.89 -6.08
C ALA A 394 -18.08 18.77 -4.58
N SER A 395 -18.46 19.88 -3.95
CA SER A 395 -18.79 19.91 -2.53
C SER A 395 -20.01 19.03 -2.26
N HIS A 396 -19.99 18.36 -1.09
CA HIS A 396 -21.09 17.53 -0.59
C HIS A 396 -21.59 16.52 -1.66
N HIS A 397 -20.63 15.84 -2.32
CA HIS A 397 -20.86 14.82 -3.32
C HIS A 397 -21.72 15.26 -4.53
N GLY A 398 -21.80 16.56 -4.78
CA GLY A 398 -22.69 17.14 -5.79
C GLY A 398 -24.14 17.36 -5.29
N SER A 399 -24.28 17.72 -4.01
CA SER A 399 -25.57 18.11 -3.43
C SER A 399 -26.18 19.32 -4.14
N LYS A 400 -27.51 19.39 -4.18
CA LYS A 400 -28.24 20.57 -4.68
C LYS A 400 -28.05 21.82 -3.81
N TYR A 401 -27.65 21.62 -2.56
CA TYR A 401 -27.41 22.67 -1.55
C TYR A 401 -25.96 23.14 -1.51
N SER A 402 -25.13 22.71 -2.45
CA SER A 402 -23.74 23.09 -2.60
C SER A 402 -23.41 23.32 -4.09
N ASN A 403 -22.18 23.67 -4.40
CA ASN A 403 -21.75 23.97 -5.78
C ASN A 403 -22.58 25.12 -6.38
N SER A 404 -22.66 26.21 -5.65
CA SER A 404 -23.41 27.41 -6.01
C SER A 404 -22.86 28.09 -7.27
N ASP A 405 -23.71 28.80 -7.98
CA ASP A 405 -23.30 29.60 -9.14
C ASP A 405 -22.19 30.59 -8.78
N VAL A 406 -22.26 31.18 -7.58
CA VAL A 406 -21.27 32.14 -7.08
C VAL A 406 -19.91 31.47 -6.95
N LEU A 407 -19.82 30.29 -6.37
CA LEU A 407 -18.57 29.53 -6.26
C LEU A 407 -18.05 29.13 -7.64
N LEU A 408 -18.90 28.55 -8.49
CA LEU A 408 -18.52 28.09 -9.82
C LEU A 408 -17.99 29.23 -10.69
N HIS A 409 -18.61 30.41 -10.63
CA HIS A 409 -18.11 31.60 -11.32
C HIS A 409 -16.78 32.13 -10.76
N ALA A 410 -16.56 32.04 -9.46
CA ALA A 410 -15.31 32.48 -8.83
C ALA A 410 -14.15 31.53 -9.12
N LEU A 411 -14.38 30.21 -9.08
CA LEU A 411 -13.37 29.20 -9.33
C LEU A 411 -13.10 28.93 -10.81
N HIS A 412 -14.11 29.10 -11.66
CA HIS A 412 -14.04 28.82 -13.10
C HIS A 412 -13.38 27.46 -13.44
N PRO A 413 -13.83 26.35 -12.83
CA PRO A 413 -13.13 25.06 -12.93
C PRO A 413 -13.20 24.50 -14.34
N ARG A 414 -12.08 23.98 -14.85
CA ARG A 414 -12.05 23.27 -16.13
C ARG A 414 -12.72 21.89 -16.02
N LEU A 415 -12.57 21.27 -14.85
CA LEU A 415 -13.10 19.93 -14.56
C LEU A 415 -13.71 19.93 -13.15
N THR A 416 -14.94 19.46 -13.03
CA THR A 416 -15.60 19.22 -11.75
C THR A 416 -15.85 17.71 -11.58
N ILE A 417 -15.44 17.17 -10.43
CA ILE A 417 -15.55 15.73 -10.15
C ILE A 417 -16.40 15.51 -8.91
N ALA A 418 -17.50 14.76 -9.04
CA ALA A 418 -18.31 14.30 -7.93
C ALA A 418 -17.96 12.85 -7.53
N SER A 419 -17.74 12.62 -6.25
CA SER A 419 -17.62 11.29 -5.67
C SER A 419 -18.94 10.92 -5.00
N ALA A 420 -19.61 9.88 -5.48
CA ALA A 420 -20.90 9.44 -4.93
C ALA A 420 -21.16 7.96 -5.20
N GLY A 421 -22.05 7.36 -4.42
CA GLY A 421 -22.44 5.96 -4.55
C GLY A 421 -23.61 5.75 -5.51
N LYS A 422 -23.54 4.71 -6.34
CA LYS A 422 -24.58 4.40 -7.34
C LYS A 422 -25.97 4.19 -6.73
N LYS A 423 -26.05 3.76 -5.49
CA LYS A 423 -27.30 3.48 -4.75
C LYS A 423 -27.47 4.41 -3.55
N ASN A 424 -26.88 5.61 -3.61
CA ASN A 424 -27.00 6.54 -2.51
C ASN A 424 -28.47 7.01 -2.36
N ARG A 425 -28.89 7.17 -1.11
CA ARG A 425 -30.25 7.59 -0.75
C ARG A 425 -30.47 9.11 -0.88
N TYR A 426 -29.41 9.87 -1.10
CA TYR A 426 -29.45 11.32 -1.13
C TYR A 426 -29.73 11.87 -2.53
N GLY A 427 -29.61 11.03 -3.58
CA GLY A 427 -29.75 11.45 -4.97
C GLY A 427 -28.55 12.26 -5.47
N HIS A 428 -27.36 12.08 -4.88
CA HIS A 428 -26.14 12.73 -5.30
C HIS A 428 -25.45 11.96 -6.43
N PRO A 429 -24.77 12.66 -7.39
CA PRO A 429 -24.88 14.09 -7.64
C PRO A 429 -26.31 14.47 -8.11
N SER A 430 -26.83 15.59 -7.63
CA SER A 430 -28.18 16.02 -7.99
C SER A 430 -28.23 16.58 -9.41
N PRO A 431 -29.36 16.45 -10.12
CA PRO A 431 -29.51 17.04 -11.47
C PRO A 431 -29.27 18.55 -11.47
N GLU A 432 -29.66 19.25 -10.40
CA GLU A 432 -29.49 20.70 -10.27
C GLU A 432 -28.01 21.08 -10.16
N ALA A 433 -27.21 20.33 -9.37
CA ALA A 433 -25.78 20.57 -9.28
C ALA A 433 -25.08 20.28 -10.61
N ILE A 434 -25.45 19.20 -11.30
CA ILE A 434 -24.90 18.86 -12.64
C ILE A 434 -25.22 19.97 -13.64
N ALA A 435 -26.46 20.50 -13.61
CA ALA A 435 -26.87 21.59 -14.51
C ALA A 435 -26.03 22.85 -14.27
N ARG A 436 -25.89 23.30 -13.00
CA ARG A 436 -25.06 24.47 -12.65
C ARG A 436 -23.62 24.31 -13.10
N VAL A 437 -23.02 23.13 -12.87
CA VAL A 437 -21.66 22.84 -13.33
C VAL A 437 -21.55 22.93 -14.85
N GLY A 438 -22.52 22.37 -15.59
CA GLY A 438 -22.57 22.48 -17.05
C GLY A 438 -22.71 23.92 -17.54
N GLU A 439 -23.57 24.73 -16.91
CA GLU A 439 -23.77 26.15 -17.22
C GLU A 439 -22.53 27.00 -16.95
N SER A 440 -21.71 26.61 -15.97
CA SER A 440 -20.42 27.27 -15.70
C SER A 440 -19.34 26.97 -16.75
N GLY A 441 -19.60 26.08 -17.69
CA GLY A 441 -18.64 25.64 -18.71
C GLY A 441 -17.64 24.57 -18.24
N SER A 442 -17.79 24.06 -17.04
CA SER A 442 -16.93 23.00 -16.48
C SER A 442 -17.32 21.62 -17.03
N THR A 443 -16.33 20.80 -17.36
CA THR A 443 -16.56 19.39 -17.69
C THR A 443 -16.91 18.63 -16.40
N PHE A 444 -18.01 17.84 -16.42
CA PHE A 444 -18.44 17.12 -15.23
C PHE A 444 -18.16 15.61 -15.32
N TYR A 445 -17.53 15.05 -14.28
CA TYR A 445 -17.36 13.62 -14.11
C TYR A 445 -17.89 13.15 -12.76
N SER A 446 -18.40 11.90 -12.73
CA SER A 446 -18.87 11.24 -11.49
C SER A 446 -18.22 9.88 -11.32
N THR A 447 -17.86 9.53 -10.09
CA THR A 447 -17.38 8.17 -9.78
C THR A 447 -18.46 7.09 -10.01
N ILE A 448 -19.73 7.46 -10.03
CA ILE A 448 -20.85 6.55 -10.36
C ILE A 448 -20.70 6.01 -11.78
N ASP A 449 -20.39 6.87 -12.73
CA ASP A 449 -20.34 6.54 -14.16
C ASP A 449 -18.96 6.01 -14.56
N TYR A 450 -17.93 6.64 -14.04
CA TYR A 450 -16.56 6.44 -14.50
C TYR A 450 -15.69 5.59 -13.56
N GLY A 451 -16.17 5.27 -12.35
CA GLY A 451 -15.34 4.66 -11.31
C GLY A 451 -14.28 5.64 -10.82
N ARG A 452 -13.08 5.16 -10.50
CA ARG A 452 -11.97 6.03 -10.16
C ARG A 452 -11.63 6.97 -11.31
N ILE A 453 -11.42 8.24 -11.02
CA ILE A 453 -11.03 9.28 -11.99
C ILE A 453 -9.64 9.76 -11.61
N ARG A 454 -8.70 9.61 -12.55
CA ARG A 454 -7.32 10.08 -12.39
C ARG A 454 -7.12 11.33 -13.24
N VAL A 455 -6.52 12.36 -12.66
CA VAL A 455 -6.05 13.55 -13.35
C VAL A 455 -4.52 13.56 -13.33
N ARG A 456 -3.91 13.74 -14.49
CA ARG A 456 -2.45 13.84 -14.65
C ARG A 456 -2.10 14.70 -15.85
N PHE A 457 -0.83 15.02 -16.00
CA PHE A 457 -0.32 15.69 -17.21
C PHE A 457 0.21 14.68 -18.21
N VAL A 458 -0.14 14.88 -19.47
CA VAL A 458 0.42 14.17 -20.63
C VAL A 458 0.84 15.22 -21.64
N ASP A 459 2.11 15.24 -22.00
CA ASP A 459 2.68 16.23 -22.92
C ASP A 459 2.37 17.70 -22.54
N GLY A 460 2.28 17.97 -21.24
CA GLY A 460 1.99 19.30 -20.69
C GLY A 460 0.50 19.66 -20.63
N GLU A 461 -0.39 18.78 -21.07
CA GLU A 461 -1.84 18.98 -21.00
C GLU A 461 -2.46 18.17 -19.84
N MET A 462 -3.41 18.77 -19.13
CA MET A 462 -4.19 18.10 -18.11
C MET A 462 -5.16 17.10 -18.76
N VAL A 463 -5.05 15.84 -18.37
CA VAL A 463 -5.88 14.74 -18.86
C VAL A 463 -6.59 14.07 -17.71
N ALA A 464 -7.91 13.91 -17.83
CA ALA A 464 -8.71 13.10 -16.92
C ALA A 464 -8.90 11.69 -17.51
N GLU A 465 -8.46 10.67 -16.77
CA GLU A 465 -8.52 9.27 -17.16
C GLU A 465 -9.52 8.51 -16.28
N PRO A 466 -10.74 8.25 -16.74
CA PRO A 466 -11.68 7.42 -16.02
C PRO A 466 -11.27 5.95 -16.05
N TYR A 467 -11.47 5.23 -14.94
CA TYR A 467 -11.18 3.79 -14.87
C TYR A 467 -12.16 2.96 -15.71
N ARG A 468 -13.43 3.36 -15.73
CA ARG A 468 -14.46 2.81 -16.63
C ARG A 468 -14.66 3.78 -17.77
N LYS A 469 -14.54 3.29 -18.99
CA LYS A 469 -14.98 4.08 -20.15
C LYS A 469 -16.50 3.88 -20.26
N CYS A 470 -17.27 4.95 -20.34
CA CYS A 470 -18.65 4.84 -20.77
C CYS A 470 -18.65 4.27 -22.20
N LEU A 471 -19.37 3.15 -22.39
CA LEU A 471 -19.60 2.52 -23.68
C LEU A 471 -20.62 3.33 -24.47
#